data_7febead065e421213da5d2c5277106f0
#
_entry.id   7febead065e421213da5d2c5277106f0
#
_cell.length_a   1.000
_cell.length_b   1.000
_cell.length_c   1.000
_cell.angle_alpha   90.00
_cell.angle_beta   90.00
_cell.angle_gamma   90.00
#
_symmetry.space_group_name_H-M   'P 1'
#
loop_
_entity.id
_entity.type
_entity.pdbx_description
1 polymer ?
#
loop_
_entity_poly.entity_id
_entity_poly.type
_entity_poly.pdbx_seq_one_letter_code
_entity_poly.pdbx_strand_id
1 'polypeptide(L)'
;FYGQRRLGQHGTPFTAWKFRSMAPNATELLENYLQANPALRQQWERDQKLRYDPRVTRIGRFLRRTSLDELPQLWNVLRGEMSLVGPRPIIDEEVWRYGDKYDLYTKVLPGLTGLWQVSGRNDVSYEERVTLDTYYVRNWSVWLDIYILLKTVWVVTIGDGAY
;
A
#
# COMPACT_ATOMS: atom_id res chain seq x y z
N PHE A 1 -7.23 11.85 11.03
CA PHE A 1 -5.98 11.28 10.52
C PHE A 1 -5.68 9.95 11.20
N TYR A 2 -4.90 9.11 10.53
CA TYR A 2 -4.36 7.86 11.03
C TYR A 2 -2.91 7.75 10.60
N GLY A 3 -2.01 7.46 11.54
CA GLY A 3 -0.60 7.25 11.29
C GLY A 3 -0.26 5.76 11.42
N GLN A 4 0.48 5.22 10.46
CA GLN A 4 0.98 3.85 10.50
C GLN A 4 2.49 3.85 10.38
N ARG A 5 3.16 3.15 11.30
CA ARG A 5 4.62 2.96 11.21
C ARG A 5 4.96 2.17 9.95
N ARG A 6 5.94 2.66 9.21
CA ARG A 6 6.45 2.08 7.97
C ARG A 6 7.97 2.17 7.95
N LEU A 7 8.59 1.35 7.10
CA LEU A 7 10.02 1.40 6.84
C LEU A 7 10.29 2.23 5.59
N GLY A 8 11.21 3.16 5.73
CA GLY A 8 11.69 4.05 4.67
C GLY A 8 13.08 3.67 4.18
N GLN A 9 13.75 4.64 3.57
CA GLN A 9 15.11 4.47 3.09
C GLN A 9 16.07 4.09 4.22
N HIS A 10 17.00 3.19 3.93
CA HIS A 10 17.96 2.61 4.89
C HIS A 10 17.29 1.88 6.09
N GLY A 11 16.03 1.45 5.92
CA GLY A 11 15.27 0.80 6.99
C GLY A 11 14.83 1.77 8.11
N THR A 12 14.95 3.09 7.90
CA THR A 12 14.56 4.08 8.89
C THR A 12 13.04 4.11 9.06
N PRO A 13 12.51 3.93 10.27
CA PRO A 13 11.07 3.96 10.47
C PRO A 13 10.52 5.38 10.39
N PHE A 14 9.36 5.52 9.77
CA PHE A 14 8.60 6.79 9.74
C PHE A 14 7.10 6.53 9.91
N THR A 15 6.32 7.58 10.14
CA THR A 15 4.87 7.49 10.23
C THR A 15 4.22 7.91 8.92
N ALA A 16 3.69 6.94 8.17
CA ALA A 16 2.89 7.21 6.98
C ALA A 16 1.49 7.68 7.38
N TRP A 17 1.12 8.87 6.96
CA TRP A 17 -0.16 9.50 7.30
C TRP A 17 -1.24 9.17 6.28
N LYS A 18 -2.46 8.90 6.80
CA LYS A 18 -3.65 8.63 5.97
C LYS A 18 -4.90 9.27 6.57
N PHE A 19 -5.92 9.45 5.76
CA PHE A 19 -7.25 9.64 6.32
C PHE A 19 -7.77 8.31 6.87
N ARG A 20 -8.39 8.38 8.04
CA ARG A 20 -8.97 7.18 8.68
C ARG A 20 -10.17 6.69 7.86
N SER A 21 -10.05 5.54 7.25
CA SER A 21 -11.07 4.89 6.44
C SER A 21 -11.82 3.77 7.17
N MET A 22 -11.31 3.34 8.33
CA MET A 22 -11.89 2.29 9.18
C MET A 22 -12.55 2.86 10.42
N ALA A 23 -13.51 2.11 10.97
CA ALA A 23 -14.16 2.42 12.24
C ALA A 23 -13.15 2.37 13.40
N PRO A 24 -13.39 3.12 14.51
CA PRO A 24 -12.49 3.12 15.67
C PRO A 24 -12.32 1.72 16.31
N ASN A 25 -13.38 0.92 16.34
CA ASN A 25 -13.41 -0.46 16.85
C ASN A 25 -13.12 -1.52 15.77
N ALA A 26 -12.25 -1.21 14.81
CA ALA A 26 -11.96 -2.06 13.65
C ALA A 26 -11.54 -3.49 14.02
N THR A 27 -10.76 -3.67 15.09
CA THR A 27 -10.28 -5.00 15.53
C THR A 27 -11.45 -5.87 16.01
N GLU A 28 -12.32 -5.32 16.84
CA GLU A 28 -13.52 -6.01 17.33
C GLU A 28 -14.47 -6.39 16.17
N LEU A 29 -14.71 -5.46 15.25
CA LEU A 29 -15.55 -5.71 14.08
C LEU A 29 -15.01 -6.85 13.21
N LEU A 30 -13.69 -6.90 13.01
CA LEU A 30 -13.07 -7.97 12.26
C LEU A 30 -13.23 -9.31 12.95
N GLU A 31 -12.90 -9.38 14.25
CA GLU A 31 -12.96 -10.61 15.00
C GLU A 31 -14.38 -11.21 15.02
N ASN A 32 -15.39 -10.37 15.32
CA ASN A 32 -16.80 -10.77 15.29
C ASN A 32 -17.23 -11.28 13.90
N TYR A 33 -16.76 -10.61 12.84
CA TYR A 33 -17.08 -11.00 11.46
C TYR A 33 -16.44 -12.34 11.08
N LEU A 34 -15.18 -12.57 11.46
CA LEU A 34 -14.46 -13.83 11.19
C LEU A 34 -14.97 -14.98 12.04
N GLN A 35 -15.44 -14.74 13.27
CA GLN A 35 -16.11 -15.75 14.09
C GLN A 35 -17.40 -16.23 13.46
N ALA A 36 -18.20 -15.30 12.91
CA ALA A 36 -19.44 -15.62 12.23
C ALA A 36 -19.24 -16.28 10.86
N ASN A 37 -18.05 -16.21 10.26
CA ASN A 37 -17.75 -16.67 8.90
C ASN A 37 -16.43 -17.46 8.83
N PRO A 38 -16.40 -18.75 9.25
CA PRO A 38 -15.18 -19.55 9.30
C PRO A 38 -14.42 -19.68 7.97
N ALA A 39 -15.13 -19.72 6.83
CA ALA A 39 -14.51 -19.75 5.51
C ALA A 39 -13.71 -18.48 5.20
N LEU A 40 -14.19 -17.32 5.63
CA LEU A 40 -13.49 -16.04 5.47
C LEU A 40 -12.30 -15.91 6.43
N ARG A 41 -12.30 -16.63 7.55
CA ARG A 41 -11.15 -16.70 8.46
C ARG A 41 -9.94 -17.33 7.76
N GLN A 42 -10.11 -18.43 7.05
CA GLN A 42 -9.05 -19.08 6.28
C GLN A 42 -8.49 -18.15 5.17
N GLN A 43 -9.40 -17.44 4.48
CA GLN A 43 -8.98 -16.45 3.48
C GLN A 43 -8.19 -15.32 4.13
N TRP A 44 -8.66 -14.80 5.27
CA TRP A 44 -7.99 -13.75 6.01
C TRP A 44 -6.58 -14.15 6.50
N GLU A 45 -6.44 -15.35 7.03
CA GLU A 45 -5.14 -15.86 7.49
C GLU A 45 -4.11 -15.95 6.36
N ARG A 46 -4.56 -16.29 5.15
CA ARG A 46 -3.70 -16.39 3.97
C ARG A 46 -3.38 -15.02 3.35
N ASP A 47 -4.40 -14.21 3.11
CA ASP A 47 -4.30 -13.03 2.25
C ASP A 47 -4.28 -11.71 3.01
N GLN A 48 -4.68 -11.72 4.31
CA GLN A 48 -4.89 -10.52 5.15
C GLN A 48 -5.82 -9.50 4.49
N LYS A 49 -6.70 -9.96 3.60
CA LYS A 49 -7.63 -9.15 2.82
C LYS A 49 -9.02 -9.79 2.79
N LEU A 50 -10.03 -8.93 2.79
CA LEU A 50 -11.42 -9.29 2.59
C LEU A 50 -12.00 -8.41 1.48
N ARG A 51 -12.72 -9.01 0.54
CA ARG A 51 -13.43 -8.26 -0.52
C ARG A 51 -14.48 -7.30 0.07
N TYR A 52 -15.15 -7.72 1.13
CA TYR A 52 -16.07 -6.90 1.92
C TYR A 52 -15.54 -6.83 3.35
N ASP A 53 -14.76 -5.78 3.62
CA ASP A 53 -14.17 -5.58 4.94
C ASP A 53 -15.15 -4.80 5.83
N PRO A 54 -15.68 -5.41 6.91
CA PRO A 54 -16.67 -4.78 7.78
C PRO A 54 -16.12 -3.58 8.55
N ARG A 55 -14.80 -3.45 8.63
CA ARG A 55 -14.12 -2.33 9.28
C ARG A 55 -14.23 -1.04 8.50
N VAL A 56 -14.42 -1.13 7.18
CA VAL A 56 -14.38 0.02 6.28
C VAL A 56 -15.70 0.78 6.30
N THR A 57 -15.66 2.05 6.68
CA THR A 57 -16.84 2.92 6.68
C THR A 57 -17.31 3.25 5.26
N ARG A 58 -18.54 3.77 5.09
CA ARG A 58 -19.03 4.21 3.77
C ARG A 58 -18.13 5.28 3.14
N ILE A 59 -17.74 6.28 3.93
CA ILE A 59 -16.80 7.33 3.50
C ILE A 59 -15.41 6.71 3.25
N GLY A 60 -14.96 5.81 4.11
CA GLY A 60 -13.70 5.10 3.95
C GLY A 60 -13.62 4.30 2.64
N ARG A 61 -14.73 3.70 2.21
CA ARG A 61 -14.81 3.00 0.92
C ARG A 61 -14.63 3.95 -0.26
N PHE A 62 -15.30 5.11 -0.22
CA PHE A 62 -15.09 6.15 -1.23
C PHE A 62 -13.64 6.61 -1.26
N LEU A 63 -13.06 6.95 -0.10
CA LEU A 63 -11.66 7.39 0.01
C LEU A 63 -10.68 6.35 -0.56
N ARG A 64 -10.84 5.06 -0.22
CA ARG A 64 -9.99 3.98 -0.74
C ARG A 64 -10.14 3.77 -2.24
N ARG A 65 -11.40 3.79 -2.73
CA ARG A 65 -11.66 3.65 -4.16
C ARG A 65 -10.99 4.74 -5.00
N THR A 66 -10.96 5.96 -4.48
CA THR A 66 -10.36 7.13 -5.13
C THR A 66 -8.90 7.35 -4.72
N SER A 67 -8.33 6.50 -3.84
CA SER A 67 -7.00 6.66 -3.25
C SER A 67 -6.78 8.00 -2.52
N LEU A 68 -7.85 8.73 -2.23
CA LEU A 68 -7.80 10.00 -1.49
C LEU A 68 -7.39 9.81 -0.03
N ASP A 69 -7.55 8.60 0.53
CA ASP A 69 -7.10 8.29 1.88
C ASP A 69 -5.58 8.42 2.04
N GLU A 70 -4.82 8.29 0.97
CA GLU A 70 -3.35 8.41 0.97
C GLU A 70 -2.83 9.85 0.75
N LEU A 71 -3.69 10.83 0.44
CA LEU A 71 -3.27 12.23 0.25
C LEU A 71 -2.43 12.83 1.40
N PRO A 72 -2.70 12.51 2.69
CA PRO A 72 -1.85 13.02 3.76
C PRO A 72 -0.38 12.58 3.67
N GLN A 73 -0.05 11.51 2.92
CA GLN A 73 1.33 11.10 2.67
C GLN A 73 2.12 12.11 1.83
N LEU A 74 1.45 13.05 1.14
CA LEU A 74 2.16 14.18 0.51
C LEU A 74 2.94 14.99 1.55
N TRP A 75 2.50 15.02 2.80
CA TRP A 75 3.28 15.60 3.90
C TRP A 75 4.57 14.82 4.17
N ASN A 76 4.54 13.49 4.07
CA ASN A 76 5.73 12.67 4.18
C ASN A 76 6.70 12.92 3.00
N VAL A 77 6.15 13.16 1.79
CA VAL A 77 6.98 13.53 0.63
C VAL A 77 7.68 14.88 0.86
N LEU A 78 6.95 15.90 1.33
CA LEU A 78 7.53 17.21 1.63
C LEU A 78 8.60 17.16 2.74
N ARG A 79 8.48 16.19 3.67
CA ARG A 79 9.48 15.95 4.72
C ARG A 79 10.69 15.13 4.25
N GLY A 80 10.70 14.63 3.02
CA GLY A 80 11.76 13.77 2.50
C GLY A 80 11.75 12.34 3.08
N GLU A 81 10.63 11.91 3.71
CA GLU A 81 10.43 10.55 4.22
C GLU A 81 9.94 9.60 3.12
N MET A 82 9.33 10.16 2.07
CA MET A 82 8.80 9.46 0.90
C MET A 82 9.12 10.22 -0.39
N SER A 83 9.00 9.52 -1.52
CA SER A 83 8.95 10.09 -2.87
C SER A 83 7.52 10.04 -3.42
N LEU A 84 7.24 10.79 -4.50
CA LEU A 84 6.00 10.60 -5.26
C LEU A 84 5.97 9.21 -5.89
N VAL A 85 7.09 8.77 -6.48
CA VAL A 85 7.22 7.46 -7.14
C VAL A 85 8.29 6.63 -6.44
N GLY A 86 8.00 5.36 -6.18
CA GLY A 86 8.92 4.42 -5.53
C GLY A 86 8.24 3.12 -5.10
N PRO A 87 8.99 2.20 -4.51
CA PRO A 87 8.44 1.02 -3.87
C PRO A 87 7.45 1.42 -2.75
N ARG A 88 6.37 0.64 -2.58
CA ARG A 88 5.41 0.94 -1.51
C ARG A 88 6.05 0.76 -0.13
N PRO A 89 5.82 1.71 0.83
CA PRO A 89 6.36 1.55 2.18
C PRO A 89 5.77 0.33 2.89
N ILE A 90 6.64 -0.56 3.37
CA ILE A 90 6.30 -1.81 4.06
C ILE A 90 6.32 -1.66 5.57
N ILE A 91 5.73 -2.64 6.27
CA ILE A 91 5.83 -2.80 7.73
C ILE A 91 6.93 -3.79 8.10
N ASP A 92 7.34 -3.81 9.38
CA ASP A 92 8.39 -4.71 9.85
C ASP A 92 8.06 -6.20 9.56
N GLU A 93 6.78 -6.58 9.68
CA GLU A 93 6.29 -7.93 9.43
C GLU A 93 6.34 -8.36 7.95
N GLU A 94 6.57 -7.43 7.03
CA GLU A 94 6.69 -7.71 5.60
C GLU A 94 8.16 -7.88 5.14
N VAL A 95 9.13 -7.53 5.96
CA VAL A 95 10.58 -7.57 5.61
C VAL A 95 11.01 -8.94 5.10
N TRP A 96 10.60 -10.02 5.78
CA TRP A 96 10.97 -11.38 5.40
C TRP A 96 10.50 -11.77 4.00
N ARG A 97 9.43 -11.13 3.49
CA ARG A 97 8.90 -11.39 2.14
C ARG A 97 9.80 -10.83 1.03
N TYR A 98 10.62 -9.84 1.35
CA TYR A 98 11.61 -9.30 0.41
C TYR A 98 12.88 -10.14 0.37
N GLY A 99 13.21 -10.89 1.45
CA GLY A 99 14.39 -11.73 1.51
C GLY A 99 15.67 -10.97 1.15
N ASP A 100 16.45 -11.51 0.22
CA ASP A 100 17.68 -10.91 -0.30
C ASP A 100 17.47 -9.59 -1.08
N LYS A 101 16.25 -9.29 -1.48
CA LYS A 101 15.88 -8.06 -2.20
C LYS A 101 15.65 -6.87 -1.25
N TYR A 102 15.59 -7.11 0.06
CA TYR A 102 15.34 -6.05 1.05
C TYR A 102 16.40 -4.95 1.03
N ASP A 103 17.67 -5.32 0.90
CA ASP A 103 18.77 -4.36 0.82
C ASP A 103 18.63 -3.42 -0.40
N LEU A 104 18.10 -3.94 -1.50
CA LEU A 104 17.83 -3.14 -2.69
C LEU A 104 16.64 -2.20 -2.49
N TYR A 105 15.58 -2.72 -1.86
CA TYR A 105 14.40 -1.92 -1.50
C TYR A 105 14.78 -0.71 -0.64
N THR A 106 15.63 -0.89 0.36
CA THR A 106 16.03 0.19 1.29
C THR A 106 16.94 1.25 0.70
N LYS A 107 17.48 1.06 -0.52
CA LYS A 107 18.36 2.05 -1.17
C LYS A 107 17.61 3.30 -1.64
N VAL A 108 16.31 3.23 -1.82
CA VAL A 108 15.48 4.32 -2.34
C VAL A 108 14.43 4.76 -1.32
N LEU A 109 13.90 5.97 -1.49
CA LEU A 109 12.73 6.40 -0.74
C LEU A 109 11.49 5.60 -1.17
N PRO A 110 10.63 5.18 -0.24
CA PRO A 110 9.35 4.59 -0.59
C PRO A 110 8.45 5.61 -1.29
N GLY A 111 7.63 5.13 -2.22
CA GLY A 111 6.76 5.96 -3.04
C GLY A 111 5.33 6.06 -2.52
N LEU A 112 4.69 7.18 -2.82
CA LEU A 112 3.23 7.34 -2.71
C LEU A 112 2.55 6.45 -3.75
N THR A 113 3.07 6.42 -4.97
CA THR A 113 2.72 5.46 -6.03
C THR A 113 3.94 4.70 -6.49
N GLY A 114 3.75 3.59 -7.20
CA GLY A 114 4.84 2.75 -7.66
C GLY A 114 4.43 1.82 -8.80
N LEU A 115 5.41 1.15 -9.39
CA LEU A 115 5.21 0.34 -10.58
C LEU A 115 4.14 -0.74 -10.38
N TRP A 116 4.19 -1.52 -9.29
CA TRP A 116 3.18 -2.56 -9.05
C TRP A 116 1.78 -1.98 -8.78
N GLN A 117 1.71 -0.79 -8.15
CA GLN A 117 0.43 -0.13 -7.86
C GLN A 117 -0.32 0.29 -9.14
N VAL A 118 0.40 0.50 -10.24
CA VAL A 118 -0.19 0.82 -11.54
C VAL A 118 -0.26 -0.37 -12.50
N SER A 119 0.29 -1.54 -12.11
CA SER A 119 0.38 -2.75 -12.96
C SER A 119 -0.63 -3.84 -12.60
N GLY A 120 -1.60 -3.57 -11.72
CA GLY A 120 -2.62 -4.55 -11.34
C GLY A 120 -3.11 -4.41 -9.89
N ARG A 121 -2.53 -3.47 -9.11
CA ARG A 121 -2.99 -3.15 -7.75
C ARG A 121 -3.16 -4.39 -6.85
N ASN A 122 -4.42 -4.64 -6.43
CA ASN A 122 -4.74 -5.72 -5.51
C ASN A 122 -4.72 -7.12 -6.15
N ASP A 123 -4.73 -7.21 -7.48
CA ASP A 123 -4.75 -8.48 -8.20
C ASP A 123 -3.33 -9.07 -8.39
N VAL A 124 -2.30 -8.30 -8.05
CA VAL A 124 -0.89 -8.72 -8.09
C VAL A 124 -0.54 -9.49 -6.82
N SER A 125 0.07 -10.67 -6.97
CA SER A 125 0.61 -11.45 -5.84
C SER A 125 1.73 -10.68 -5.10
N TYR A 126 2.02 -11.08 -3.86
CA TYR A 126 3.09 -10.41 -3.11
C TYR A 126 4.47 -10.59 -3.77
N GLU A 127 4.75 -11.76 -4.33
CA GLU A 127 6.00 -12.05 -5.04
C GLU A 127 6.16 -11.18 -6.29
N GLU A 128 5.08 -10.98 -7.03
CA GLU A 128 5.07 -10.08 -8.19
C GLU A 128 5.30 -8.63 -7.77
N ARG A 129 4.74 -8.18 -6.62
CA ARG A 129 5.02 -6.85 -6.06
C ARG A 129 6.51 -6.67 -5.79
N VAL A 130 7.14 -7.61 -5.09
CA VAL A 130 8.57 -7.59 -4.80
C VAL A 130 9.39 -7.57 -6.09
N THR A 131 8.95 -8.29 -7.10
CA THR A 131 9.60 -8.32 -8.42
C THR A 131 9.50 -6.97 -9.12
N LEU A 132 8.32 -6.36 -9.14
CA LEU A 132 8.09 -5.05 -9.76
C LEU A 132 8.80 -3.92 -9.01
N ASP A 133 8.83 -3.95 -7.68
CA ASP A 133 9.61 -3.01 -6.87
C ASP A 133 11.10 -3.15 -7.12
N THR A 134 11.60 -4.38 -7.21
CA THR A 134 13.01 -4.67 -7.56
C THR A 134 13.34 -4.17 -8.96
N TYR A 135 12.45 -4.40 -9.92
CA TYR A 135 12.60 -3.91 -11.28
C TYR A 135 12.69 -2.39 -11.33
N TYR A 136 11.77 -1.71 -10.63
CA TYR A 136 11.76 -0.26 -10.55
C TYR A 136 13.10 0.29 -10.01
N VAL A 137 13.59 -0.25 -8.90
CA VAL A 137 14.85 0.23 -8.30
C VAL A 137 16.04 0.02 -9.22
N ARG A 138 16.08 -1.10 -9.94
CA ARG A 138 17.19 -1.42 -10.86
C ARG A 138 17.17 -0.63 -12.17
N ASN A 139 15.96 -0.27 -12.63
CA ASN A 139 15.76 0.39 -13.93
C ASN A 139 15.21 1.80 -13.79
N TRP A 140 15.41 2.42 -12.62
CA TRP A 140 14.92 3.76 -12.38
C TRP A 140 15.37 4.75 -13.46
N SER A 141 14.44 5.54 -13.92
CA SER A 141 14.66 6.68 -14.79
C SER A 141 13.54 7.71 -14.62
N VAL A 142 13.81 8.95 -14.95
CA VAL A 142 12.79 10.01 -14.93
C VAL A 142 11.60 9.65 -15.84
N TRP A 143 11.85 8.99 -16.96
CA TRP A 143 10.80 8.55 -17.88
C TRP A 143 9.93 7.47 -17.28
N LEU A 144 10.49 6.56 -16.49
CA LEU A 144 9.72 5.54 -15.76
C LEU A 144 8.85 6.21 -14.69
N ASP A 145 9.34 7.21 -13.99
CA ASP A 145 8.55 7.96 -13.02
C ASP A 145 7.38 8.70 -13.70
N ILE A 146 7.63 9.38 -14.82
CA ILE A 146 6.58 10.05 -15.60
C ILE A 146 5.52 9.04 -16.05
N TYR A 147 5.94 7.90 -16.57
CA TYR A 147 5.03 6.82 -16.96
C TYR A 147 4.15 6.36 -15.79
N ILE A 148 4.76 6.10 -14.62
CA ILE A 148 4.03 5.66 -13.42
C ILE A 148 3.04 6.75 -12.96
N LEU A 149 3.42 8.02 -12.97
CA LEU A 149 2.54 9.12 -12.58
C LEU A 149 1.33 9.25 -13.51
N LEU A 150 1.53 9.19 -14.82
CA LEU A 150 0.44 9.23 -15.80
C LEU A 150 -0.49 8.02 -15.66
N LYS A 151 0.08 6.83 -15.46
CA LYS A 151 -0.68 5.61 -15.18
C LYS A 151 -1.45 5.71 -13.86
N THR A 152 -0.88 6.33 -12.83
CA THR A 152 -1.56 6.53 -11.54
C THR A 152 -2.83 7.36 -11.71
N VAL A 153 -2.76 8.47 -12.46
CA VAL A 153 -3.94 9.30 -12.75
C VAL A 153 -5.02 8.46 -13.45
N TRP A 154 -4.63 7.69 -14.45
CA TRP A 154 -5.56 6.81 -15.18
C TRP A 154 -6.21 5.77 -14.26
N VAL A 155 -5.42 5.03 -13.49
CA VAL A 155 -5.89 3.96 -12.61
C VAL A 155 -6.77 4.48 -11.48
N VAL A 156 -6.46 5.65 -10.93
CA VAL A 156 -7.28 6.31 -9.89
C VAL A 156 -8.62 6.80 -10.46
N THR A 157 -8.64 7.33 -11.68
CA THR A 157 -9.88 7.85 -12.31
C THR A 157 -10.83 6.73 -12.73
N ILE A 158 -10.31 5.62 -13.23
CA ILE A 158 -11.14 4.46 -13.63
C ILE A 158 -11.56 3.64 -12.40
N GLY A 159 -10.78 3.68 -11.31
CA GLY A 159 -11.06 2.93 -10.08
C GLY A 159 -10.82 1.43 -10.22
N ASP A 160 -10.03 1.00 -11.20
CA ASP A 160 -9.73 -0.40 -11.46
C ASP A 160 -8.89 -1.02 -10.32
N GLY A 161 -9.26 -2.23 -9.86
CA GLY A 161 -8.56 -2.95 -8.78
C GLY A 161 -8.63 -2.29 -7.39
N ALA A 162 -9.53 -1.32 -7.14
CA ALA A 162 -9.70 -0.67 -5.84
C ALA A 162 -10.90 -1.26 -5.07
N TYR A 163 -10.63 -2.11 -4.06
CA TYR A 163 -11.61 -2.66 -3.12
C TYR A 163 -11.02 -2.85 -1.72
#